data_9396ae9fac658b83f76a06e0d90b094e
#
_entry.id   9396ae9fac658b83f76a06e0d90b094e
#
_cell.length_a   1.000
_cell.length_b   1.000
_cell.length_c   1.000
_cell.angle_alpha   90.00
_cell.angle_beta   90.00
_cell.angle_gamma   90.00
#
_symmetry.space_group_name_H-M   'P 1'
#
loop_
_entity.id
_entity.type
_entity.pdbx_description
1 polymer ?
#
loop_
_entity_poly.entity_id
_entity_poly.type
_entity_poly.pdbx_seq_one_letter_code
_entity_poly.pdbx_strand_id
1 'polypeptide(L)'
;LDISFYQIIVKGEISSYKPSQSGHIYFDLKDESSSINCVIFRSFTQNLPFFKVGDLVIATGRIGFYEKTGKLSFVVTTLKKEGDGELQAQIEKRKLYYQNLGWFDPKNKIPLPETINKVGIVTSATGAVFHDILDVTKRRAPALDIILLPCAVQGEGAEVTISSRIRQANNFSLCDCLIVARGGGSQEDLAPFSSDEVIVAIHESKIPVISAVGHETDWSLSDYTASVRAGTPSIAAEIVTKTIFLRRERFNSTYTMMRMLMERKVSDARRRLVQKELLTSIIKEKLLRVKASVPDRERLSLIIERKKENALISFNYSEEDFREAYLAKIKEKRNKLETLKERMELTLPHLIERGRKVIDNYRNTSTILLQSCYSLKKEKAQSTIKELKALSPLSVLDRGYAI
;
A
#
# COMPACT_ATOMS: atom_id res chain seq x y z
N LEU A 1 -4.40 -60.74 -0.38
CA LEU A 1 -3.71 -59.60 -1.11
C LEU A 1 -3.79 -58.27 -0.35
N ASP A 2 -4.64 -58.18 0.71
CA ASP A 2 -4.90 -56.88 1.38
C ASP A 2 -3.87 -56.46 2.46
N ILE A 3 -2.94 -57.29 2.85
CA ILE A 3 -2.10 -57.03 4.03
C ILE A 3 -0.69 -56.52 3.69
N SER A 4 -0.22 -56.70 2.43
CA SER A 4 1.19 -56.42 2.09
C SER A 4 1.46 -55.07 1.39
N PHE A 5 0.43 -54.31 0.99
CA PHE A 5 0.62 -53.14 0.13
C PHE A 5 -0.23 -51.95 0.59
N TYR A 6 -0.14 -51.58 1.88
CA TYR A 6 -0.94 -50.50 2.46
C TYR A 6 -0.47 -49.10 2.05
N GLN A 7 0.79 -48.95 1.63
CA GLN A 7 1.32 -47.65 1.20
C GLN A 7 2.42 -47.87 0.14
N ILE A 8 2.02 -47.80 -1.12
CA ILE A 8 2.91 -47.88 -2.27
C ILE A 8 3.14 -46.49 -2.79
N ILE A 9 4.36 -46.20 -3.14
CA ILE A 9 4.75 -44.94 -3.82
C ILE A 9 5.07 -45.32 -5.26
N VAL A 10 4.36 -44.71 -6.20
CA VAL A 10 4.56 -44.89 -7.65
C VAL A 10 4.96 -43.53 -8.25
N LYS A 11 6.04 -43.54 -9.02
CA LYS A 11 6.48 -42.42 -9.80
C LYS A 11 6.17 -42.67 -11.27
N GLY A 12 5.62 -41.70 -11.98
CA GLY A 12 5.31 -41.81 -13.40
C GLY A 12 4.79 -40.49 -13.99
N GLU A 13 4.67 -40.47 -15.31
CA GLU A 13 4.08 -39.37 -16.07
C GLU A 13 2.57 -39.59 -16.23
N ILE A 14 1.77 -38.56 -16.06
CA ILE A 14 0.33 -38.62 -16.33
C ILE A 14 0.09 -38.69 -17.83
N SER A 15 -0.45 -39.82 -18.29
CA SER A 15 -0.78 -40.03 -19.72
C SER A 15 -2.22 -39.71 -20.07
N SER A 16 -3.14 -39.82 -19.11
CA SER A 16 -4.53 -39.37 -19.24
C SER A 16 -5.02 -38.81 -17.90
N TYR A 17 -5.94 -37.81 -17.94
CA TYR A 17 -6.49 -37.19 -16.75
C TYR A 17 -7.97 -36.84 -16.99
N LYS A 18 -8.87 -37.50 -16.29
CA LYS A 18 -10.33 -37.41 -16.52
C LYS A 18 -11.08 -37.21 -15.20
N PRO A 19 -11.43 -36.00 -14.82
CA PRO A 19 -12.34 -35.72 -13.72
C PRO A 19 -13.73 -36.27 -14.06
N SER A 20 -14.36 -36.99 -13.13
CA SER A 20 -15.72 -37.53 -13.26
C SER A 20 -16.75 -36.59 -12.62
N GLN A 21 -17.98 -36.59 -13.13
CA GLN A 21 -19.10 -35.84 -12.54
C GLN A 21 -19.40 -36.29 -11.08
N SER A 22 -19.01 -37.51 -10.70
CA SER A 22 -19.11 -38.02 -9.32
C SER A 22 -18.07 -37.46 -8.35
N GLY A 23 -17.13 -36.62 -8.84
CA GLY A 23 -16.06 -36.00 -8.05
C GLY A 23 -14.84 -36.92 -7.88
N HIS A 24 -14.79 -38.07 -8.53
CA HIS A 24 -13.61 -38.91 -8.60
C HIS A 24 -12.74 -38.47 -9.76
N ILE A 25 -11.42 -38.67 -9.65
CA ILE A 25 -10.48 -38.40 -10.73
C ILE A 25 -9.89 -39.75 -11.17
N TYR A 26 -10.02 -40.01 -12.47
CA TYR A 26 -9.41 -41.17 -13.12
C TYR A 26 -8.25 -40.69 -13.98
N PHE A 27 -7.09 -41.32 -13.82
CA PHE A 27 -5.91 -40.99 -14.60
C PHE A 27 -4.99 -42.18 -14.76
N ASP A 28 -4.10 -42.13 -15.74
CA ASP A 28 -3.15 -43.19 -16.00
C ASP A 28 -1.74 -42.67 -15.76
N LEU A 29 -0.97 -43.42 -14.99
CA LEU A 29 0.48 -43.19 -14.86
C LEU A 29 1.22 -44.11 -15.81
N LYS A 30 2.18 -43.58 -16.53
CA LYS A 30 3.08 -44.33 -17.40
C LYS A 30 4.53 -44.12 -17.01
N ASP A 31 5.36 -45.11 -17.25
CA ASP A 31 6.81 -45.02 -17.37
C ASP A 31 7.25 -45.39 -18.79
N GLU A 32 8.53 -45.67 -18.99
CA GLU A 32 9.07 -46.02 -20.32
C GLU A 32 8.49 -47.35 -20.88
N SER A 33 7.98 -48.24 -20.04
CA SER A 33 7.60 -49.61 -20.40
C SER A 33 6.18 -50.03 -20.01
N SER A 34 5.56 -49.32 -19.07
CA SER A 34 4.34 -49.75 -18.44
C SER A 34 3.38 -48.58 -18.14
N SER A 35 2.10 -48.94 -17.99
CA SER A 35 1.10 -48.00 -17.52
C SER A 35 0.19 -48.62 -16.46
N ILE A 36 -0.26 -47.83 -15.50
CA ILE A 36 -1.17 -48.22 -14.45
C ILE A 36 -2.36 -47.27 -14.37
N ASN A 37 -3.57 -47.85 -14.29
CA ASN A 37 -4.77 -47.07 -14.06
C ASN A 37 -4.85 -46.59 -12.60
N CYS A 38 -5.07 -45.31 -12.41
CA CYS A 38 -5.15 -44.69 -11.10
C CYS A 38 -6.51 -44.06 -10.86
N VAL A 39 -6.94 -44.08 -9.60
CA VAL A 39 -8.18 -43.40 -9.16
C VAL A 39 -7.95 -42.64 -7.87
N ILE A 40 -8.40 -41.40 -7.83
CA ILE A 40 -8.51 -40.60 -6.62
C ILE A 40 -9.99 -40.44 -6.28
N PHE A 41 -10.37 -40.91 -5.09
CA PHE A 41 -11.73 -40.76 -4.64
C PHE A 41 -12.02 -39.32 -4.18
N ARG A 42 -13.29 -38.91 -4.28
CA ARG A 42 -13.78 -37.57 -3.91
C ARG A 42 -13.31 -37.08 -2.53
N SER A 43 -13.16 -37.99 -1.56
CA SER A 43 -12.65 -37.62 -0.22
C SER A 43 -11.23 -37.11 -0.21
N PHE A 44 -10.44 -37.34 -1.26
CA PHE A 44 -9.05 -36.95 -1.38
C PHE A 44 -8.84 -35.88 -2.45
N THR A 45 -9.91 -35.36 -3.10
CA THR A 45 -9.80 -34.37 -4.17
C THR A 45 -9.87 -32.91 -3.69
N GLN A 46 -10.26 -32.65 -2.43
CA GLN A 46 -10.56 -31.31 -1.93
C GLN A 46 -9.38 -30.33 -1.91
N ASN A 47 -8.15 -30.82 -1.88
CA ASN A 47 -6.94 -29.99 -1.83
C ASN A 47 -5.89 -30.39 -2.89
N LEU A 48 -6.32 -31.04 -3.98
CA LEU A 48 -5.40 -31.42 -5.02
C LEU A 48 -5.07 -30.22 -5.93
N PRO A 49 -3.78 -29.97 -6.22
CA PRO A 49 -3.39 -29.02 -7.24
C PRO A 49 -3.87 -29.49 -8.63
N PHE A 50 -3.88 -28.57 -9.58
CA PHE A 50 -4.27 -28.92 -10.95
C PHE A 50 -3.13 -29.66 -11.65
N PHE A 51 -3.43 -30.87 -12.15
CA PHE A 51 -2.51 -31.69 -12.91
C PHE A 51 -2.89 -31.71 -14.40
N LYS A 52 -1.88 -31.85 -15.25
CA LYS A 52 -2.02 -31.95 -16.71
C LYS A 52 -1.41 -33.25 -17.20
N VAL A 53 -1.84 -33.67 -18.39
CA VAL A 53 -1.18 -34.74 -19.13
C VAL A 53 0.26 -34.30 -19.45
N GLY A 54 1.24 -35.14 -19.14
CA GLY A 54 2.66 -34.86 -19.24
C GLY A 54 3.34 -34.50 -17.92
N ASP A 55 2.57 -34.24 -16.83
CA ASP A 55 3.18 -33.96 -15.51
C ASP A 55 3.81 -35.24 -14.94
N LEU A 56 5.06 -35.14 -14.49
CA LEU A 56 5.75 -36.17 -13.70
C LEU A 56 5.28 -36.05 -12.25
N VAL A 57 4.75 -37.15 -11.72
CA VAL A 57 4.14 -37.16 -10.39
C VAL A 57 4.60 -38.33 -9.53
N ILE A 58 4.52 -38.10 -8.23
CA ILE A 58 4.69 -39.14 -7.20
C ILE A 58 3.32 -39.35 -6.59
N ALA A 59 2.77 -40.53 -6.83
CA ALA A 59 1.47 -40.99 -6.31
C ALA A 59 1.68 -41.95 -5.14
N THR A 60 1.09 -41.64 -3.99
CA THR A 60 1.06 -42.54 -2.84
C THR A 60 -0.34 -43.13 -2.70
N GLY A 61 -0.42 -44.43 -2.56
CA GLY A 61 -1.69 -45.10 -2.52
C GLY A 61 -1.58 -46.59 -2.21
N ARG A 62 -2.63 -47.29 -2.56
CA ARG A 62 -2.72 -48.79 -2.43
C ARG A 62 -3.27 -49.40 -3.70
N ILE A 63 -2.94 -50.64 -3.96
CA ILE A 63 -3.56 -51.43 -5.04
C ILE A 63 -4.98 -51.80 -4.62
N GLY A 64 -5.95 -51.43 -5.44
CA GLY A 64 -7.34 -51.82 -5.29
C GLY A 64 -7.77 -52.77 -6.40
N PHE A 65 -8.55 -53.77 -6.06
CA PHE A 65 -9.16 -54.67 -7.00
C PHE A 65 -10.66 -54.41 -7.06
N TYR A 66 -11.16 -54.08 -8.25
CA TYR A 66 -12.59 -53.85 -8.41
C TYR A 66 -13.27 -55.13 -8.87
N GLU A 67 -13.91 -55.84 -7.93
CA GLU A 67 -14.48 -57.21 -8.13
C GLU A 67 -15.45 -57.30 -9.32
N LYS A 68 -16.28 -56.24 -9.56
CA LYS A 68 -17.30 -56.26 -10.62
C LYS A 68 -16.72 -56.34 -12.04
N THR A 69 -15.53 -55.81 -12.25
CA THR A 69 -14.90 -55.75 -13.58
C THR A 69 -13.57 -56.52 -13.66
N GLY A 70 -13.10 -57.06 -12.54
CA GLY A 70 -11.81 -57.75 -12.48
C GLY A 70 -10.58 -56.85 -12.72
N LYS A 71 -10.71 -55.51 -12.63
CA LYS A 71 -9.65 -54.56 -12.92
C LYS A 71 -8.86 -54.22 -11.66
N LEU A 72 -7.55 -54.22 -11.80
CA LEU A 72 -6.61 -53.68 -10.84
C LEU A 72 -6.50 -52.15 -11.10
N SER A 73 -6.57 -51.38 -10.02
CA SER A 73 -6.39 -49.92 -10.08
C SER A 73 -5.53 -49.48 -8.90
N PHE A 74 -4.73 -48.48 -9.10
CA PHE A 74 -3.99 -47.86 -8.03
C PHE A 74 -4.87 -46.78 -7.38
N VAL A 75 -5.30 -47.00 -6.16
CA VAL A 75 -6.13 -46.09 -5.38
C VAL A 75 -5.19 -45.07 -4.72
N VAL A 76 -5.14 -43.87 -5.26
CA VAL A 76 -4.24 -42.81 -4.83
C VAL A 76 -4.87 -42.02 -3.70
N THR A 77 -4.14 -41.88 -2.61
CA THR A 77 -4.50 -41.05 -1.45
C THR A 77 -3.79 -39.67 -1.50
N THR A 78 -2.58 -39.63 -2.06
CA THR A 78 -1.81 -38.39 -2.20
C THR A 78 -1.15 -38.38 -3.57
N LEU A 79 -1.27 -37.27 -4.26
CA LEU A 79 -0.61 -37.01 -5.55
C LEU A 79 0.18 -35.69 -5.46
N LYS A 80 1.47 -35.74 -5.77
CA LYS A 80 2.37 -34.59 -5.76
C LYS A 80 3.16 -34.55 -7.06
N LYS A 81 3.52 -33.39 -7.55
CA LYS A 81 4.47 -33.29 -8.64
C LYS A 81 5.86 -33.71 -8.17
N GLU A 82 6.62 -34.29 -9.06
CA GLU A 82 8.02 -34.60 -8.80
C GLU A 82 8.81 -33.28 -8.68
N GLY A 83 9.63 -33.16 -7.64
CA GLY A 83 10.39 -31.95 -7.37
C GLY A 83 9.76 -30.99 -6.35
N ASP A 84 8.43 -31.02 -6.17
CA ASP A 84 7.76 -30.12 -5.22
C ASP A 84 8.30 -30.26 -3.78
N GLY A 85 8.58 -31.46 -3.34
CA GLY A 85 9.12 -31.71 -1.99
C GLY A 85 10.55 -31.21 -1.83
N GLU A 86 11.37 -31.31 -2.86
CA GLU A 86 12.76 -30.84 -2.87
C GLU A 86 12.83 -29.31 -2.93
N LEU A 87 12.01 -28.69 -3.79
CA LEU A 87 11.86 -27.24 -3.87
C LEU A 87 11.39 -26.66 -2.54
N GLN A 88 10.38 -27.28 -1.92
CA GLN A 88 9.86 -26.84 -0.61
C GLN A 88 10.93 -26.93 0.48
N ALA A 89 11.72 -28.01 0.51
CA ALA A 89 12.82 -28.19 1.45
C ALA A 89 13.92 -27.12 1.24
N GLN A 90 14.21 -26.77 0.01
CA GLN A 90 15.17 -25.71 -0.33
C GLN A 90 14.66 -24.33 0.13
N ILE A 91 13.37 -24.03 -0.12
CA ILE A 91 12.75 -22.77 0.34
C ILE A 91 12.78 -22.68 1.86
N GLU A 92 12.45 -23.75 2.59
CA GLU A 92 12.48 -23.75 4.05
C GLU A 92 13.89 -23.60 4.61
N LYS A 93 14.90 -24.22 3.99
CA LYS A 93 16.30 -24.03 4.35
C LYS A 93 16.75 -22.57 4.15
N ARG A 94 16.39 -21.94 3.03
CA ARG A 94 16.66 -20.51 2.78
C ARG A 94 15.94 -19.63 3.79
N LYS A 95 14.68 -19.94 4.10
CA LYS A 95 13.90 -19.21 5.12
C LYS A 95 14.61 -19.18 6.46
N LEU A 96 15.03 -20.34 6.96
CA LEU A 96 15.78 -20.43 8.22
C LEU A 96 17.11 -19.65 8.15
N TYR A 97 17.80 -19.72 7.03
CA TYR A 97 19.06 -18.99 6.83
C TYR A 97 18.86 -17.47 6.94
N TYR A 98 17.93 -16.90 6.20
CA TYR A 98 17.67 -15.45 6.20
C TYR A 98 17.00 -14.98 7.49
N GLN A 99 16.21 -15.83 8.12
CA GLN A 99 15.64 -15.55 9.44
C GLN A 99 16.73 -15.42 10.50
N ASN A 100 17.74 -16.30 10.49
CA ASN A 100 18.89 -16.24 11.40
C ASN A 100 19.78 -15.01 11.16
N LEU A 101 19.81 -14.48 9.93
CA LEU A 101 20.44 -13.21 9.59
C LEU A 101 19.64 -11.98 10.04
N GLY A 102 18.40 -12.16 10.54
CA GLY A 102 17.52 -11.08 10.97
C GLY A 102 16.89 -10.29 9.81
N TRP A 103 16.91 -10.81 8.57
CA TRP A 103 16.41 -10.07 7.40
C TRP A 103 14.90 -9.91 7.40
N PHE A 104 14.19 -10.74 8.15
CA PHE A 104 12.74 -10.69 8.27
C PHE A 104 12.25 -9.80 9.43
N ASP A 105 13.18 -9.31 10.27
CA ASP A 105 12.84 -8.48 11.42
C ASP A 105 12.26 -7.12 10.95
N PRO A 106 11.12 -6.69 11.50
CA PRO A 106 10.50 -5.41 11.15
C PRO A 106 11.43 -4.20 11.36
N LYS A 107 12.40 -4.30 12.27
CA LYS A 107 13.39 -3.25 12.56
C LYS A 107 14.36 -2.99 11.41
N ASN A 108 14.58 -3.99 10.57
CA ASN A 108 15.50 -3.92 9.45
C ASN A 108 14.80 -3.52 8.13
N LYS A 109 13.47 -3.39 8.16
CA LYS A 109 12.65 -3.03 6.99
C LYS A 109 12.53 -1.52 6.86
N ILE A 110 12.64 -1.04 5.63
CA ILE A 110 12.45 0.38 5.32
C ILE A 110 10.96 0.71 5.38
N PRO A 111 10.51 1.67 6.20
CA PRO A 111 9.10 2.03 6.27
C PRO A 111 8.66 2.71 4.97
N LEU A 112 7.38 2.55 4.63
CA LEU A 112 6.78 3.27 3.51
C LEU A 112 6.76 4.78 3.81
N PRO A 113 7.09 5.65 2.84
CA PRO A 113 6.98 7.08 3.01
C PRO A 113 5.51 7.50 3.19
N GLU A 114 5.28 8.55 3.97
CA GLU A 114 3.93 9.09 4.19
C GLU A 114 3.25 9.56 2.90
N THR A 115 4.04 10.04 1.95
CA THR A 115 3.55 10.49 0.65
C THR A 115 4.34 9.79 -0.44
N ILE A 116 3.64 9.08 -1.30
CA ILE A 116 4.18 8.37 -2.45
C ILE A 116 3.70 9.11 -3.69
N ASN A 117 4.60 9.70 -4.45
CA ASN A 117 4.28 10.40 -5.69
C ASN A 117 4.57 9.55 -6.92
N LYS A 118 5.59 8.69 -6.81
CA LYS A 118 6.01 7.79 -7.88
C LYS A 118 6.08 6.36 -7.38
N VAL A 119 5.44 5.42 -8.07
CA VAL A 119 5.48 4.01 -7.76
C VAL A 119 6.08 3.23 -8.92
N GLY A 120 7.06 2.38 -8.62
CA GLY A 120 7.60 1.42 -9.56
C GLY A 120 6.87 0.09 -9.45
N ILE A 121 6.51 -0.52 -10.57
CA ILE A 121 5.83 -1.82 -10.61
C ILE A 121 6.70 -2.80 -11.35
N VAL A 122 7.21 -3.79 -10.62
CA VAL A 122 8.01 -4.92 -11.15
C VAL A 122 7.05 -6.08 -11.41
N THR A 123 6.67 -6.25 -12.66
CA THR A 123 5.74 -7.30 -13.12
C THR A 123 5.86 -7.51 -14.63
N SER A 124 5.11 -8.48 -15.18
CA SER A 124 5.06 -8.68 -16.62
C SER A 124 4.30 -7.55 -17.33
N ALA A 125 4.78 -7.14 -18.51
CA ALA A 125 4.16 -6.06 -19.28
C ALA A 125 2.75 -6.40 -19.79
N THR A 126 2.49 -7.69 -20.06
CA THR A 126 1.25 -8.18 -20.68
C THR A 126 0.29 -8.83 -19.67
N GLY A 127 0.66 -8.86 -18.38
CA GLY A 127 -0.12 -9.53 -17.34
C GLY A 127 -1.31 -8.71 -16.85
N ALA A 128 -2.39 -9.39 -16.45
CA ALA A 128 -3.57 -8.76 -15.84
C ALA A 128 -3.22 -7.93 -14.59
N VAL A 129 -2.19 -8.32 -13.86
CA VAL A 129 -1.70 -7.68 -12.64
C VAL A 129 -1.42 -6.19 -12.80
N PHE A 130 -0.76 -5.82 -13.90
CA PHE A 130 -0.47 -4.41 -14.19
C PHE A 130 -1.76 -3.61 -14.39
N HIS A 131 -2.72 -4.17 -15.10
CA HIS A 131 -4.03 -3.54 -15.29
C HIS A 131 -4.81 -3.43 -13.99
N ASP A 132 -4.81 -4.46 -13.14
CA ASP A 132 -5.46 -4.43 -11.83
C ASP A 132 -4.89 -3.31 -10.94
N ILE A 133 -3.58 -3.15 -10.91
CA ILE A 133 -2.92 -2.05 -10.18
C ILE A 133 -3.29 -0.70 -10.78
N LEU A 134 -3.28 -0.56 -12.11
CA LEU A 134 -3.64 0.66 -12.81
C LEU A 134 -5.08 1.10 -12.52
N ASP A 135 -6.02 0.18 -12.53
CA ASP A 135 -7.44 0.48 -12.32
C ASP A 135 -7.70 0.97 -10.90
N VAL A 136 -7.04 0.36 -9.91
CA VAL A 136 -7.12 0.82 -8.52
C VAL A 136 -6.46 2.19 -8.36
N THR A 137 -5.27 2.39 -8.91
CA THR A 137 -4.52 3.65 -8.77
C THR A 137 -5.20 4.80 -9.49
N LYS A 138 -5.69 4.61 -10.72
CA LYS A 138 -6.46 5.63 -11.47
C LYS A 138 -7.69 6.11 -10.69
N ARG A 139 -8.41 5.18 -10.07
CA ARG A 139 -9.60 5.52 -9.29
C ARG A 139 -9.26 6.27 -8.00
N ARG A 140 -8.21 5.85 -7.27
CA ARG A 140 -7.90 6.36 -5.93
C ARG A 140 -6.94 7.55 -5.94
N ALA A 141 -5.97 7.54 -6.83
CA ALA A 141 -4.90 8.54 -6.90
C ALA A 141 -4.50 8.82 -8.37
N PRO A 142 -5.33 9.50 -9.16
CA PRO A 142 -5.07 9.73 -10.59
C PRO A 142 -3.81 10.56 -10.89
N ALA A 143 -3.26 11.25 -9.89
CA ALA A 143 -2.02 12.03 -10.02
C ALA A 143 -0.76 11.26 -9.60
N LEU A 144 -0.88 9.95 -9.28
CA LEU A 144 0.26 9.11 -8.95
C LEU A 144 1.00 8.71 -10.22
N ASP A 145 2.30 9.01 -10.27
CA ASP A 145 3.16 8.56 -11.37
C ASP A 145 3.46 7.07 -11.23
N ILE A 146 3.25 6.32 -12.32
CA ILE A 146 3.46 4.88 -12.36
C ILE A 146 4.57 4.56 -13.35
N ILE A 147 5.59 3.85 -12.89
CA ILE A 147 6.72 3.39 -13.69
C ILE A 147 6.66 1.88 -13.79
N LEU A 148 6.40 1.36 -14.98
CA LEU A 148 6.47 -0.09 -15.21
C LEU A 148 7.93 -0.51 -15.42
N LEU A 149 8.35 -1.51 -14.66
CA LEU A 149 9.64 -2.19 -14.77
C LEU A 149 9.37 -3.63 -15.26
N PRO A 150 9.29 -3.82 -16.59
CA PRO A 150 8.84 -5.09 -17.14
C PRO A 150 9.86 -6.19 -16.92
N CYS A 151 9.39 -7.35 -16.44
CA CYS A 151 10.21 -8.54 -16.22
C CYS A 151 9.42 -9.83 -16.46
N ALA A 152 10.10 -10.95 -16.62
CA ALA A 152 9.49 -12.25 -16.48
C ALA A 152 9.19 -12.49 -15.00
N VAL A 153 7.97 -12.94 -14.68
CA VAL A 153 7.52 -13.21 -13.29
C VAL A 153 7.30 -14.70 -13.01
N GLN A 154 7.57 -15.53 -13.99
CA GLN A 154 7.48 -17.00 -13.93
C GLN A 154 8.40 -17.61 -14.97
N GLY A 155 8.75 -18.89 -14.83
CA GLY A 155 9.66 -19.62 -15.70
C GLY A 155 11.12 -19.44 -15.30
N GLU A 156 11.98 -20.15 -16.03
CA GLU A 156 13.42 -20.17 -15.78
C GLU A 156 14.05 -18.77 -16.04
N GLY A 157 14.90 -18.31 -15.13
CA GLY A 157 15.55 -16.99 -15.20
C GLY A 157 14.68 -15.81 -14.77
N ALA A 158 13.44 -16.03 -14.32
CA ALA A 158 12.58 -14.97 -13.82
C ALA A 158 13.21 -14.25 -12.62
N GLU A 159 13.87 -14.96 -11.73
CA GLU A 159 14.58 -14.42 -10.55
C GLU A 159 15.63 -13.39 -10.92
N VAL A 160 16.39 -13.64 -12.00
CA VAL A 160 17.43 -12.73 -12.50
C VAL A 160 16.79 -11.45 -13.06
N THR A 161 15.70 -11.58 -13.81
CA THR A 161 15.01 -10.41 -14.38
C THR A 161 14.35 -9.57 -13.29
N ILE A 162 13.68 -10.16 -12.29
CA ILE A 162 13.06 -9.47 -11.17
C ILE A 162 14.12 -8.71 -10.37
N SER A 163 15.19 -9.39 -9.94
CA SER A 163 16.26 -8.79 -9.14
C SER A 163 16.95 -7.64 -9.89
N SER A 164 17.18 -7.81 -11.19
CA SER A 164 17.75 -6.77 -12.07
C SER A 164 16.86 -5.52 -12.10
N ARG A 165 15.53 -5.67 -12.19
CA ARG A 165 14.61 -4.52 -12.19
C ARG A 165 14.54 -3.81 -10.85
N ILE A 166 14.59 -4.54 -9.74
CA ILE A 166 14.69 -3.95 -8.40
C ILE A 166 15.98 -3.13 -8.27
N ARG A 167 17.12 -3.70 -8.68
CA ARG A 167 18.40 -3.00 -8.67
C ARG A 167 18.41 -1.78 -9.62
N GLN A 168 17.82 -1.91 -10.80
CA GLN A 168 17.66 -0.79 -11.73
C GLN A 168 16.90 0.37 -11.11
N ALA A 169 15.76 0.10 -10.47
CA ALA A 169 14.99 1.13 -9.78
C ALA A 169 15.80 1.86 -8.70
N ASN A 170 16.59 1.10 -7.94
CA ASN A 170 17.46 1.64 -6.90
C ASN A 170 18.61 2.49 -7.44
N ASN A 171 19.30 1.99 -8.47
CA ASN A 171 20.46 2.67 -9.07
C ASN A 171 20.09 4.05 -9.65
N PHE A 172 18.90 4.15 -10.24
CA PHE A 172 18.42 5.38 -10.85
C PHE A 172 17.43 6.15 -9.96
N SER A 173 17.13 5.67 -8.74
CA SER A 173 16.16 6.29 -7.80
C SER A 173 14.84 6.62 -8.50
N LEU A 174 14.29 5.66 -9.24
CA LEU A 174 13.17 5.90 -10.16
C LEU A 174 11.85 6.22 -9.45
N CYS A 175 11.64 5.74 -8.23
CA CYS A 175 10.36 5.81 -7.53
C CYS A 175 10.52 5.88 -6.01
N ASP A 176 9.45 6.27 -5.34
CA ASP A 176 9.40 6.39 -3.88
C ASP A 176 9.07 5.04 -3.21
N CYS A 177 8.46 4.12 -3.96
CA CYS A 177 8.08 2.79 -3.50
C CYS A 177 8.04 1.82 -4.69
N LEU A 178 8.43 0.56 -4.47
CA LEU A 178 8.36 -0.52 -5.44
C LEU A 178 7.24 -1.50 -5.08
N ILE A 179 6.47 -1.92 -6.07
CA ILE A 179 5.55 -3.06 -5.97
C ILE A 179 6.15 -4.18 -6.79
N VAL A 180 6.47 -5.31 -6.15
CA VAL A 180 6.83 -6.55 -6.81
C VAL A 180 5.59 -7.42 -6.82
N ALA A 181 5.04 -7.67 -8.00
CA ALA A 181 3.74 -8.29 -8.13
C ALA A 181 3.69 -9.40 -9.18
N ARG A 182 2.88 -10.41 -8.86
CA ARG A 182 2.58 -11.51 -9.76
C ARG A 182 1.08 -11.82 -9.72
N GLY A 183 0.56 -12.34 -10.83
CA GLY A 183 -0.81 -12.86 -10.92
C GLY A 183 -0.98 -14.23 -10.28
N GLY A 184 -2.18 -14.75 -10.29
CA GLY A 184 -2.46 -16.14 -9.87
C GLY A 184 -1.69 -17.16 -10.70
N GLY A 185 -1.42 -18.32 -10.15
CA GLY A 185 -0.71 -19.43 -10.77
C GLY A 185 -0.34 -20.50 -9.75
N SER A 186 0.43 -21.50 -10.16
CA SER A 186 0.85 -22.61 -9.30
C SER A 186 1.91 -22.17 -8.25
N GLN A 187 2.15 -23.02 -7.24
CA GLN A 187 3.24 -22.80 -6.27
C GLN A 187 4.62 -22.80 -6.94
N GLU A 188 4.82 -23.58 -7.99
CA GLU A 188 6.05 -23.59 -8.78
C GLU A 188 6.37 -22.22 -9.36
N ASP A 189 5.36 -21.49 -9.82
CA ASP A 189 5.51 -20.14 -10.32
C ASP A 189 5.88 -19.11 -9.23
N LEU A 190 5.80 -19.45 -7.94
CA LEU A 190 6.23 -18.61 -6.83
C LEU A 190 7.71 -18.81 -6.50
N ALA A 191 8.33 -19.88 -7.00
CA ALA A 191 9.73 -20.22 -6.72
C ALA A 191 10.72 -19.08 -7.00
N PRO A 192 10.63 -18.31 -8.12
CA PRO A 192 11.50 -17.20 -8.38
C PRO A 192 11.52 -16.13 -7.29
N PHE A 193 10.37 -15.90 -6.61
CA PHE A 193 10.25 -14.92 -5.53
C PHE A 193 10.80 -15.43 -4.18
N SER A 194 11.20 -16.69 -4.14
CA SER A 194 11.89 -17.32 -3.00
C SER A 194 13.35 -17.63 -3.33
N SER A 195 13.90 -17.07 -4.42
CA SER A 195 15.30 -17.20 -4.82
C SER A 195 16.20 -16.24 -4.05
N ASP A 196 17.47 -16.59 -3.93
CA ASP A 196 18.46 -15.77 -3.24
C ASP A 196 18.64 -14.41 -3.93
N GLU A 197 18.61 -14.39 -5.27
CA GLU A 197 18.77 -13.18 -6.07
C GLU A 197 17.70 -12.13 -5.77
N VAL A 198 16.45 -12.55 -5.66
CA VAL A 198 15.31 -11.64 -5.39
C VAL A 198 15.32 -11.19 -3.94
N ILE A 199 15.59 -12.10 -2.99
CA ILE A 199 15.63 -11.78 -1.56
C ILE A 199 16.73 -10.76 -1.27
N VAL A 200 17.94 -10.98 -1.82
CA VAL A 200 19.06 -10.05 -1.68
C VAL A 200 18.72 -8.70 -2.30
N ALA A 201 18.14 -8.68 -3.51
CA ALA A 201 17.76 -7.43 -4.16
C ALA A 201 16.70 -6.63 -3.37
N ILE A 202 15.75 -7.30 -2.72
CA ILE A 202 14.75 -6.66 -1.85
C ILE A 202 15.40 -6.14 -0.57
N HIS A 203 16.27 -6.94 0.05
CA HIS A 203 16.92 -6.56 1.31
C HIS A 203 17.88 -5.38 1.13
N GLU A 204 18.65 -5.36 0.04
CA GLU A 204 19.60 -4.28 -0.28
C GLU A 204 18.91 -3.04 -0.86
N SER A 205 17.62 -3.13 -1.19
CA SER A 205 16.86 -2.02 -1.75
C SER A 205 16.81 -0.83 -0.79
N LYS A 206 17.15 0.34 -1.28
CA LYS A 206 16.99 1.62 -0.55
C LYS A 206 15.56 2.17 -0.71
N ILE A 207 14.84 1.70 -1.70
CA ILE A 207 13.45 2.02 -1.97
C ILE A 207 12.60 0.96 -1.25
N PRO A 208 11.61 1.34 -0.42
CA PRO A 208 10.75 0.38 0.25
C PRO A 208 9.97 -0.47 -0.77
N VAL A 209 9.94 -1.77 -0.53
CA VAL A 209 9.33 -2.76 -1.42
C VAL A 209 8.04 -3.30 -0.81
N ILE A 210 6.99 -3.32 -1.61
CA ILE A 210 5.74 -4.03 -1.31
C ILE A 210 5.73 -5.31 -2.12
N SER A 211 5.67 -6.45 -1.47
CA SER A 211 5.48 -7.74 -2.12
C SER A 211 3.98 -8.04 -2.26
N ALA A 212 3.55 -8.34 -3.48
CA ALA A 212 2.18 -8.70 -3.83
C ALA A 212 2.19 -9.94 -4.74
N VAL A 213 2.81 -10.99 -4.25
CA VAL A 213 3.16 -12.20 -5.02
C VAL A 213 2.23 -13.35 -4.68
N GLY A 214 2.00 -13.60 -3.40
CA GLY A 214 1.20 -14.72 -2.91
C GLY A 214 -0.20 -14.32 -2.49
N HIS A 215 -1.15 -15.27 -2.52
CA HIS A 215 -2.46 -15.14 -1.91
C HIS A 215 -2.36 -15.23 -0.37
N GLU A 216 -3.47 -15.10 0.35
CA GLU A 216 -3.45 -15.07 1.82
C GLU A 216 -2.77 -16.29 2.46
N THR A 217 -2.87 -17.46 1.83
CA THR A 217 -2.31 -18.73 2.30
C THR A 217 -0.88 -18.99 1.89
N ASP A 218 -0.43 -18.45 0.74
CA ASP A 218 0.84 -18.81 0.13
C ASP A 218 1.86 -17.68 0.33
N TRP A 219 2.88 -17.95 1.13
CA TRP A 219 3.94 -17.00 1.44
C TRP A 219 5.21 -17.32 0.66
N SER A 220 5.71 -16.37 -0.09
CA SER A 220 7.05 -16.39 -0.69
C SER A 220 8.09 -15.76 0.25
N LEU A 221 9.37 -16.04 0.04
CA LEU A 221 10.42 -15.40 0.84
C LEU A 221 10.51 -13.89 0.58
N SER A 222 10.11 -13.42 -0.60
CA SER A 222 9.97 -11.98 -0.88
C SER A 222 8.95 -11.30 0.05
N ASP A 223 7.89 -12.01 0.47
CA ASP A 223 6.88 -11.47 1.39
C ASP A 223 7.43 -11.24 2.80
N TYR A 224 8.34 -12.11 3.24
CA TYR A 224 9.02 -11.96 4.53
C TYR A 224 10.05 -10.84 4.49
N THR A 225 10.75 -10.65 3.37
CA THR A 225 11.85 -9.68 3.23
C THR A 225 11.34 -8.28 2.93
N ALA A 226 10.25 -8.15 2.18
CA ALA A 226 9.68 -6.86 1.79
C ALA A 226 9.28 -5.99 2.99
N SER A 227 9.25 -4.68 2.78
CA SER A 227 8.80 -3.70 3.77
C SER A 227 7.36 -3.95 4.20
N VAL A 228 6.50 -4.27 3.23
CA VAL A 228 5.08 -4.58 3.46
C VAL A 228 4.68 -5.73 2.53
N ARG A 229 3.88 -6.64 3.06
CA ARG A 229 3.20 -7.67 2.29
C ARG A 229 1.80 -7.21 1.91
N ALA A 230 1.42 -7.42 0.67
CA ALA A 230 0.06 -7.30 0.19
C ALA A 230 -0.44 -8.64 -0.33
N GLY A 231 -1.60 -9.10 0.12
CA GLY A 231 -2.17 -10.40 -0.30
C GLY A 231 -2.60 -10.45 -1.77
N THR A 232 -2.69 -9.30 -2.43
CA THR A 232 -2.99 -9.20 -3.87
C THR A 232 -2.38 -7.93 -4.45
N PRO A 233 -2.17 -7.87 -5.79
CA PRO A 233 -1.73 -6.65 -6.48
C PRO A 233 -2.65 -5.44 -6.24
N SER A 234 -3.95 -5.66 -6.17
CA SER A 234 -4.95 -4.62 -5.88
C SER A 234 -4.78 -4.06 -4.46
N ILE A 235 -4.51 -4.90 -3.46
CA ILE A 235 -4.22 -4.47 -2.09
C ILE A 235 -2.92 -3.65 -2.05
N ALA A 236 -1.89 -4.03 -2.80
CA ALA A 236 -0.66 -3.25 -2.91
C ALA A 236 -0.94 -1.84 -3.45
N ALA A 237 -1.76 -1.73 -4.51
CA ALA A 237 -2.20 -0.45 -5.05
C ALA A 237 -3.02 0.38 -4.05
N GLU A 238 -3.84 -0.26 -3.21
CA GLU A 238 -4.55 0.41 -2.13
C GLU A 238 -3.63 0.96 -1.05
N ILE A 239 -2.60 0.21 -0.66
CA ILE A 239 -1.60 0.63 0.33
C ILE A 239 -0.88 1.88 -0.16
N VAL A 240 -0.37 1.89 -1.40
CA VAL A 240 0.37 3.04 -1.97
C VAL A 240 -0.52 4.27 -2.12
N THR A 241 -1.79 4.09 -2.45
CA THR A 241 -2.73 5.20 -2.67
C THR A 241 -3.43 5.69 -1.41
N LYS A 242 -3.27 5.01 -0.28
CA LYS A 242 -4.03 5.25 0.96
C LYS A 242 -4.00 6.71 1.41
N THR A 243 -2.84 7.31 1.50
CA THR A 243 -2.68 8.69 2.00
C THR A 243 -3.27 9.70 1.02
N ILE A 244 -3.03 9.52 -0.28
CA ILE A 244 -3.57 10.40 -1.33
C ILE A 244 -5.09 10.29 -1.35
N PHE A 245 -5.63 9.09 -1.30
CA PHE A 245 -7.06 8.84 -1.26
C PHE A 245 -7.72 9.50 -0.05
N LEU A 246 -7.19 9.31 1.15
CA LEU A 246 -7.72 9.92 2.37
C LEU A 246 -7.65 11.45 2.35
N ARG A 247 -6.58 12.05 1.79
CA ARG A 247 -6.48 13.50 1.62
C ARG A 247 -7.55 14.02 0.66
N ARG A 248 -7.76 13.32 -0.46
CA ARG A 248 -8.80 13.67 -1.44
C ARG A 248 -10.20 13.59 -0.85
N GLU A 249 -10.51 12.54 -0.10
CA GLU A 249 -11.79 12.38 0.59
C GLU A 249 -12.05 13.50 1.61
N ARG A 250 -11.04 13.85 2.41
CA ARG A 250 -11.12 14.99 3.34
C ARG A 250 -11.34 16.30 2.62
N PHE A 251 -10.64 16.52 1.51
CA PHE A 251 -10.82 17.73 0.71
C PHE A 251 -12.24 17.80 0.15
N ASN A 252 -12.74 16.74 -0.44
CA ASN A 252 -14.10 16.68 -1.00
C ASN A 252 -15.17 16.89 0.07
N SER A 253 -15.03 16.28 1.24
CA SER A 253 -15.98 16.46 2.34
C SER A 253 -15.98 17.90 2.87
N THR A 254 -14.79 18.49 3.02
CA THR A 254 -14.63 19.89 3.45
C THR A 254 -15.22 20.85 2.41
N TYR A 255 -14.94 20.63 1.13
CA TYR A 255 -15.52 21.40 0.03
C TYR A 255 -17.04 21.33 0.01
N THR A 256 -17.61 20.15 0.16
CA THR A 256 -19.07 19.94 0.21
C THR A 256 -19.68 20.68 1.41
N MET A 257 -19.05 20.59 2.59
CA MET A 257 -19.48 21.30 3.78
C MET A 257 -19.42 22.81 3.60
N MET A 258 -18.34 23.34 3.04
CA MET A 258 -18.21 24.77 2.72
C MET A 258 -19.31 25.24 1.77
N ARG A 259 -19.57 24.46 0.72
CA ARG A 259 -20.64 24.76 -0.25
C ARG A 259 -22.00 24.83 0.43
N MET A 260 -22.36 23.85 1.24
CA MET A 260 -23.62 23.84 1.97
C MET A 260 -23.75 25.01 2.93
N LEU A 261 -22.69 25.39 3.64
CA LEU A 261 -22.68 26.54 4.54
C LEU A 261 -22.84 27.87 3.75
N MET A 262 -22.23 28.01 2.57
CA MET A 262 -22.45 29.17 1.70
C MET A 262 -23.87 29.25 1.17
N GLU A 263 -24.42 28.14 0.66
CA GLU A 263 -25.80 28.08 0.17
C GLU A 263 -26.80 28.46 1.28
N ARG A 264 -26.58 27.96 2.50
CA ARG A 264 -27.37 28.32 3.67
C ARG A 264 -27.28 29.83 3.97
N LYS A 265 -26.08 30.40 4.02
CA LYS A 265 -25.92 31.85 4.24
C LYS A 265 -26.60 32.70 3.19
N VAL A 266 -26.48 32.33 1.92
CA VAL A 266 -27.16 33.02 0.80
C VAL A 266 -28.68 32.92 0.93
N SER A 267 -29.19 31.73 1.27
CA SER A 267 -30.62 31.51 1.50
C SER A 267 -31.17 32.35 2.65
N ASP A 268 -30.44 32.37 3.79
CA ASP A 268 -30.82 33.17 4.94
C ASP A 268 -30.80 34.68 4.64
N ALA A 269 -29.78 35.13 3.88
CA ALA A 269 -29.72 36.54 3.44
C ALA A 269 -30.90 36.90 2.50
N ARG A 270 -31.26 36.02 1.55
CA ARG A 270 -32.43 36.19 0.67
C ARG A 270 -33.74 36.26 1.49
N ARG A 271 -33.93 35.37 2.48
CA ARG A 271 -35.10 35.39 3.37
C ARG A 271 -35.23 36.72 4.11
N ARG A 272 -34.12 37.25 4.64
CA ARG A 272 -34.10 38.54 5.32
C ARG A 272 -34.49 39.70 4.41
N LEU A 273 -34.04 39.69 3.15
CA LEU A 273 -34.40 40.69 2.14
C LEU A 273 -35.90 40.63 1.83
N VAL A 274 -36.46 39.45 1.59
CA VAL A 274 -37.91 39.27 1.34
C VAL A 274 -38.76 39.73 2.53
N GLN A 275 -38.34 39.41 3.78
CA GLN A 275 -39.03 39.89 4.98
C GLN A 275 -38.98 41.41 5.09
N LYS A 276 -37.89 42.06 4.72
CA LYS A 276 -37.78 43.52 4.73
C LYS A 276 -38.68 44.17 3.68
N GLU A 277 -38.76 43.60 2.49
CA GLU A 277 -39.70 44.06 1.45
C GLU A 277 -41.17 43.90 1.85
N LEU A 278 -41.51 42.75 2.46
CA LEU A 278 -42.86 42.52 2.98
C LEU A 278 -43.26 43.53 4.07
N LEU A 279 -42.37 43.77 5.03
CA LEU A 279 -42.58 44.77 6.08
C LEU A 279 -42.74 46.18 5.48
N THR A 280 -41.98 46.52 4.46
CA THR A 280 -42.07 47.83 3.78
C THR A 280 -43.43 47.97 3.05
N SER A 281 -43.94 46.90 2.42
CA SER A 281 -45.22 46.92 1.74
C SER A 281 -46.38 47.04 2.74
N ILE A 282 -46.34 46.32 3.86
CA ILE A 282 -47.33 46.37 4.92
C ILE A 282 -47.40 47.79 5.55
N ILE A 283 -46.23 48.41 5.77
CA ILE A 283 -46.16 49.80 6.31
C ILE A 283 -46.75 50.79 5.29
N LYS A 284 -46.43 50.66 3.99
CA LYS A 284 -47.03 51.49 2.94
C LYS A 284 -48.54 51.35 2.85
N GLU A 285 -49.04 50.11 2.94
CA GLU A 285 -50.50 49.86 2.87
C GLU A 285 -51.20 50.43 4.12
N LYS A 286 -50.65 50.29 5.33
CA LYS A 286 -51.18 50.91 6.55
C LYS A 286 -51.18 52.43 6.47
N LEU A 287 -50.10 53.04 5.96
CA LEU A 287 -50.00 54.48 5.73
C LEU A 287 -51.04 55.01 4.77
N LEU A 288 -51.31 54.26 3.67
CA LEU A 288 -52.36 54.62 2.69
C LEU A 288 -53.77 54.55 3.31
N ARG A 289 -54.04 53.52 4.13
CA ARG A 289 -55.34 53.37 4.86
C ARG A 289 -55.58 54.50 5.88
N VAL A 290 -54.52 54.85 6.63
CA VAL A 290 -54.58 56.00 7.58
C VAL A 290 -54.78 57.32 6.82
N LYS A 291 -54.14 57.50 5.69
CA LYS A 291 -54.28 58.70 4.82
C LYS A 291 -55.69 58.84 4.24
N ALA A 292 -56.38 57.75 3.95
CA ALA A 292 -57.74 57.72 3.45
C ALA A 292 -58.83 57.94 4.53
N SER A 293 -58.54 57.71 5.79
CA SER A 293 -59.52 57.77 6.92
C SER A 293 -59.56 59.10 7.66
N VAL A 294 -58.79 60.11 7.24
CA VAL A 294 -58.64 61.35 8.00
C VAL A 294 -59.31 62.54 7.29
N PRO A 295 -60.27 63.20 7.92
CA PRO A 295 -61.10 64.26 7.29
C PRO A 295 -60.42 65.62 7.10
N ASP A 296 -59.34 65.96 7.83
CA ASP A 296 -58.71 67.30 7.80
C ASP A 296 -57.25 67.21 7.25
N ARG A 297 -57.12 67.53 5.98
CA ARG A 297 -55.91 67.27 5.19
C ARG A 297 -54.71 68.18 5.59
N GLU A 298 -54.98 69.41 6.02
CA GLU A 298 -53.87 70.37 6.30
C GLU A 298 -53.20 70.17 7.62
N ARG A 299 -53.95 69.88 8.69
CA ARG A 299 -53.41 69.62 10.04
C ARG A 299 -52.66 68.29 10.12
N LEU A 300 -53.11 67.31 9.36
CA LEU A 300 -52.47 65.99 9.32
C LEU A 300 -51.23 65.97 8.45
N SER A 301 -51.18 66.77 7.36
CA SER A 301 -49.97 66.90 6.58
C SER A 301 -48.81 67.47 7.42
N LEU A 302 -49.07 68.45 8.28
CA LEU A 302 -48.09 69.01 9.21
C LEU A 302 -47.62 67.97 10.26
N ILE A 303 -48.54 67.15 10.80
CA ILE A 303 -48.19 66.12 11.77
C ILE A 303 -47.43 64.98 11.10
N ILE A 304 -47.81 64.63 9.87
CA ILE A 304 -47.14 63.59 9.10
C ILE A 304 -45.76 64.06 8.65
N GLU A 305 -45.61 65.29 8.19
CA GLU A 305 -44.31 65.87 7.88
C GLU A 305 -43.38 65.88 9.08
N ARG A 306 -43.89 66.32 10.26
CA ARG A 306 -43.12 66.31 11.49
C ARG A 306 -42.74 64.92 11.99
N LYS A 307 -43.64 63.91 11.82
CA LYS A 307 -43.31 62.50 12.12
C LYS A 307 -42.37 61.90 11.10
N LYS A 308 -42.50 62.26 9.81
CA LYS A 308 -41.61 61.83 8.75
C LYS A 308 -40.21 62.43 8.98
N GLU A 309 -40.11 63.72 9.35
CA GLU A 309 -38.88 64.36 9.67
C GLU A 309 -38.18 63.72 10.90
N ASN A 310 -38.94 63.48 11.97
CA ASN A 310 -38.43 62.77 13.16
C ASN A 310 -38.04 61.30 12.86
N ALA A 311 -38.78 60.62 12.00
CA ALA A 311 -38.44 59.28 11.58
C ALA A 311 -37.22 59.25 10.65
N LEU A 312 -37.07 60.26 9.80
CA LEU A 312 -35.88 60.42 8.93
C LEU A 312 -34.63 60.73 9.77
N ILE A 313 -34.79 61.58 10.79
CA ILE A 313 -33.74 61.94 11.73
C ILE A 313 -33.33 60.69 12.54
N SER A 314 -34.28 59.93 13.07
CA SER A 314 -33.98 58.66 13.80
C SER A 314 -33.40 57.59 12.89
N PHE A 315 -33.83 57.54 11.62
CA PHE A 315 -33.27 56.62 10.63
C PHE A 315 -31.82 57.00 10.28
N ASN A 316 -31.54 58.26 10.09
CA ASN A 316 -30.17 58.73 9.81
C ASN A 316 -29.24 58.48 11.02
N TYR A 317 -29.72 58.73 12.26
CA TYR A 317 -28.95 58.39 13.46
C TYR A 317 -28.72 56.87 13.56
N SER A 318 -29.73 56.03 13.29
CA SER A 318 -29.54 54.58 13.31
C SER A 318 -28.67 54.08 12.15
N GLU A 319 -28.62 54.77 10.99
CA GLU A 319 -27.72 54.50 9.88
C GLU A 319 -26.28 54.86 10.22
N GLU A 320 -26.06 56.01 10.89
CA GLU A 320 -24.74 56.40 11.37
C GLU A 320 -24.24 55.48 12.46
N ASP A 321 -25.03 55.15 13.45
CA ASP A 321 -24.70 54.17 14.51
C ASP A 321 -24.38 52.80 13.90
N PHE A 322 -25.16 52.37 12.92
CA PHE A 322 -24.92 51.07 12.24
C PHE A 322 -23.62 51.16 11.43
N ARG A 323 -23.35 52.28 10.76
CA ARG A 323 -22.15 52.49 9.98
C ARG A 323 -20.91 52.51 10.88
N GLU A 324 -21.00 53.20 12.02
CA GLU A 324 -19.92 53.22 13.01
C GLU A 324 -19.69 51.87 13.65
N ALA A 325 -20.72 51.13 14.03
CA ALA A 325 -20.63 49.80 14.58
C ALA A 325 -20.05 48.79 13.54
N TYR A 326 -20.42 48.96 12.26
CA TYR A 326 -19.90 48.16 11.18
C TYR A 326 -18.42 48.45 10.92
N LEU A 327 -18.03 49.71 10.89
CA LEU A 327 -16.63 50.15 10.74
C LEU A 327 -15.77 49.74 11.94
N ALA A 328 -16.31 49.84 13.16
CA ALA A 328 -15.64 49.35 14.37
C ALA A 328 -15.40 47.84 14.32
N LYS A 329 -16.39 47.09 13.83
CA LYS A 329 -16.27 45.62 13.68
C LYS A 329 -15.29 45.20 12.60
N ILE A 330 -15.22 45.97 11.51
CA ILE A 330 -14.18 45.77 10.47
C ILE A 330 -12.79 46.07 11.05
N LYS A 331 -12.66 47.19 11.79
CA LYS A 331 -11.42 47.56 12.45
C LYS A 331 -10.95 46.51 13.48
N GLU A 332 -11.87 46.01 14.29
CA GLU A 332 -11.57 44.93 15.22
C GLU A 332 -11.07 43.64 14.47
N LYS A 333 -11.74 43.25 13.39
CA LYS A 333 -11.33 42.08 12.59
C LYS A 333 -9.99 42.33 11.90
N ARG A 334 -9.73 43.52 11.44
CA ARG A 334 -8.43 43.92 10.84
C ARG A 334 -7.30 43.84 11.85
N ASN A 335 -7.51 44.40 13.04
CA ASN A 335 -6.53 44.34 14.12
C ASN A 335 -6.26 42.88 14.57
N LYS A 336 -7.30 42.04 14.60
CA LYS A 336 -7.14 40.61 14.93
C LYS A 336 -6.37 39.86 13.85
N LEU A 337 -6.53 40.26 12.60
CA LEU A 337 -5.79 39.69 11.48
C LEU A 337 -4.33 40.10 11.51
N GLU A 338 -4.06 41.37 11.86
CA GLU A 338 -2.71 41.94 12.03
C GLU A 338 -1.97 41.23 13.19
N THR A 339 -2.62 41.09 14.34
CA THR A 339 -2.06 40.33 15.49
C THR A 339 -1.83 38.83 15.21
N LEU A 340 -2.66 38.22 14.40
CA LEU A 340 -2.41 36.85 13.93
C LEU A 340 -1.24 36.76 12.96
N LYS A 341 -1.09 37.77 12.09
CA LYS A 341 0.04 37.87 11.17
C LYS A 341 1.35 38.08 11.91
N GLU A 342 1.39 39.00 12.86
CA GLU A 342 2.54 39.25 13.74
C GLU A 342 2.93 38.01 14.54
N ARG A 343 1.92 37.29 15.11
CA ARG A 343 2.18 36.04 15.79
C ARG A 343 2.75 34.96 14.86
N MET A 344 2.27 34.91 13.64
CA MET A 344 2.76 33.97 12.65
C MET A 344 4.19 34.30 12.21
N GLU A 345 4.49 35.60 12.02
CA GLU A 345 5.83 36.08 11.71
C GLU A 345 6.84 35.85 12.84
N LEU A 346 6.39 35.90 14.10
CA LEU A 346 7.22 35.59 15.26
C LEU A 346 7.39 34.05 15.48
N THR A 347 6.36 33.26 15.24
CA THR A 347 6.43 31.82 15.54
C THR A 347 7.05 30.99 14.42
N LEU A 348 6.86 31.40 13.15
CA LEU A 348 7.42 30.69 12.00
C LEU A 348 8.96 30.60 12.03
N PRO A 349 9.70 31.68 12.29
CA PRO A 349 11.15 31.58 12.40
C PRO A 349 11.62 30.65 13.52
N HIS A 350 10.95 30.68 14.68
CA HIS A 350 11.27 29.80 15.80
C HIS A 350 10.98 28.31 15.50
N LEU A 351 9.89 28.03 14.76
CA LEU A 351 9.59 26.66 14.33
C LEU A 351 10.61 26.17 13.29
N ILE A 352 11.01 27.03 12.36
CA ILE A 352 12.03 26.73 11.35
C ILE A 352 13.38 26.50 12.03
N GLU A 353 13.74 27.37 12.97
CA GLU A 353 15.01 27.24 13.73
C GLU A 353 15.02 25.96 14.57
N ARG A 354 13.90 25.63 15.21
CA ARG A 354 13.75 24.37 15.96
C ARG A 354 13.87 23.17 15.04
N GLY A 355 13.25 23.21 13.85
CA GLY A 355 13.41 22.18 12.83
C GLY A 355 14.86 22.04 12.35
N ARG A 356 15.56 23.14 12.12
CA ARG A 356 17.00 23.16 11.76
C ARG A 356 17.85 22.52 12.85
N LYS A 357 17.65 22.92 14.12
CA LYS A 357 18.39 22.32 15.25
C LYS A 357 18.18 20.81 15.37
N VAL A 358 16.97 20.34 15.11
CA VAL A 358 16.68 18.88 15.07
C VAL A 358 17.45 18.21 13.94
N ILE A 359 17.44 18.79 12.75
CA ILE A 359 18.20 18.26 11.59
C ILE A 359 19.69 18.28 11.84
N ASP A 360 20.23 19.36 12.42
CA ASP A 360 21.65 19.48 12.74
C ASP A 360 22.05 18.46 13.82
N ASN A 361 21.21 18.23 14.83
CA ASN A 361 21.45 17.18 15.83
C ASN A 361 21.48 15.80 15.21
N TYR A 362 20.54 15.48 14.31
CA TYR A 362 20.57 14.20 13.59
C TYR A 362 21.81 14.06 12.71
N ARG A 363 22.21 15.13 12.03
CA ARG A 363 23.42 15.15 11.21
C ARG A 363 24.68 14.93 12.06
N ASN A 364 24.78 15.61 13.19
CA ASN A 364 25.92 15.45 14.11
C ASN A 364 25.95 14.04 14.72
N THR A 365 24.80 13.54 15.15
CA THR A 365 24.71 12.17 15.70
C THR A 365 25.09 11.12 14.64
N SER A 366 24.62 11.29 13.41
CA SER A 366 24.99 10.40 12.30
C SER A 366 26.49 10.45 12.00
N THR A 367 27.09 11.64 12.04
CA THR A 367 28.53 11.81 11.82
C THR A 367 29.35 11.14 12.91
N ILE A 368 28.94 11.28 14.18
CA ILE A 368 29.57 10.63 15.32
C ILE A 368 29.45 9.11 15.22
N LEU A 369 28.27 8.61 14.85
CA LEU A 369 28.04 7.16 14.67
C LEU A 369 28.88 6.60 13.52
N LEU A 370 28.99 7.32 12.41
CA LEU A 370 29.85 6.94 11.29
C LEU A 370 31.33 6.92 11.68
N GLN A 371 31.80 7.93 12.42
CA GLN A 371 33.17 7.99 12.90
C GLN A 371 33.49 6.86 13.89
N SER A 372 32.57 6.58 14.84
CA SER A 372 32.73 5.47 15.77
C SER A 372 32.68 4.10 15.09
N CYS A 373 31.82 3.92 14.12
CA CYS A 373 31.78 2.71 13.32
C CYS A 373 33.05 2.52 12.48
N TYR A 374 33.59 3.62 11.92
CA TYR A 374 34.84 3.61 11.18
C TYR A 374 36.04 3.29 12.09
N SER A 375 36.11 3.92 13.27
CA SER A 375 37.20 3.64 14.25
C SER A 375 37.17 2.18 14.71
N LEU A 376 36.00 1.64 15.05
CA LEU A 376 35.84 0.24 15.45
C LEU A 376 36.27 -0.73 14.35
N LYS A 377 35.87 -0.44 13.08
CA LYS A 377 36.32 -1.26 11.93
C LYS A 377 37.81 -1.16 11.70
N LYS A 378 38.38 0.04 11.88
CA LYS A 378 39.82 0.28 11.75
C LYS A 378 40.63 -0.47 12.83
N GLU A 379 40.15 -0.41 14.09
CA GLU A 379 40.78 -1.16 15.21
C GLU A 379 40.70 -2.68 14.95
N LYS A 380 39.54 -3.16 14.52
CA LYS A 380 39.36 -4.58 14.19
C LYS A 380 40.29 -5.02 13.05
N ALA A 381 40.42 -4.20 12.01
CA ALA A 381 41.39 -4.47 10.94
C ALA A 381 42.83 -4.46 11.41
N GLN A 382 43.21 -3.50 12.31
CA GLN A 382 44.55 -3.44 12.87
C GLN A 382 44.84 -4.63 13.80
N SER A 383 43.84 -5.07 14.58
CA SER A 383 43.92 -6.29 15.41
C SER A 383 44.17 -7.52 14.53
N THR A 384 43.37 -7.69 13.48
CA THR A 384 43.52 -8.80 12.53
C THR A 384 44.87 -8.79 11.83
N ILE A 385 45.40 -7.60 11.48
CA ILE A 385 46.74 -7.45 10.88
C ILE A 385 47.82 -7.83 11.90
N LYS A 386 47.65 -7.45 13.21
CA LYS A 386 48.59 -7.87 14.27
C LYS A 386 48.57 -9.39 14.46
N GLU A 387 47.38 -10.00 14.47
CA GLU A 387 47.24 -11.46 14.56
C GLU A 387 47.85 -12.15 13.35
N LEU A 388 47.64 -11.65 12.15
CA LEU A 388 48.27 -12.16 10.89
C LEU A 388 49.81 -12.03 10.96
N LYS A 389 50.33 -10.91 11.48
CA LYS A 389 51.77 -10.74 11.68
C LYS A 389 52.32 -11.68 12.72
N ALA A 390 51.57 -11.96 13.79
CA ALA A 390 51.95 -12.89 14.83
C ALA A 390 51.96 -14.35 14.37
N LEU A 391 51.08 -14.68 13.42
CA LEU A 391 51.00 -16.02 12.79
C LEU A 391 51.91 -16.18 11.58
N SER A 392 52.60 -15.14 11.16
CA SER A 392 53.52 -15.21 10.00
C SER A 392 54.76 -16.04 10.35
N PRO A 393 55.12 -17.05 9.61
CA PRO A 393 56.34 -17.84 9.82
C PRO A 393 57.61 -16.99 9.83
N LEU A 394 57.62 -15.86 9.13
CA LEU A 394 58.72 -14.89 9.09
C LEU A 394 58.97 -14.19 10.46
N SER A 395 57.93 -13.99 11.26
CA SER A 395 58.08 -13.37 12.58
C SER A 395 58.70 -14.28 13.60
N VAL A 396 58.76 -15.58 13.36
CA VAL A 396 59.45 -16.57 14.19
C VAL A 396 60.97 -16.54 13.90
N LEU A 397 61.32 -16.26 12.64
CA LEU A 397 62.74 -16.11 12.23
C LEU A 397 63.36 -14.81 12.78
N ASP A 398 62.63 -13.70 12.83
CA ASP A 398 63.09 -12.42 13.41
C ASP A 398 63.37 -12.49 14.92
N ARG A 399 62.81 -13.47 15.65
CA ARG A 399 63.03 -13.70 17.07
C ARG A 399 64.24 -14.62 17.37
N GLY A 400 65.00 -15.01 16.34
CA GLY A 400 66.25 -15.71 16.53
C GLY A 400 66.15 -17.22 16.79
N TYR A 401 64.99 -17.83 16.53
CA TYR A 401 64.89 -19.30 16.58
C TYR A 401 65.23 -19.84 15.17
N ALA A 402 66.49 -20.24 15.03
CA ALA A 402 66.89 -21.08 13.92
C ALA A 402 66.61 -22.55 14.25
N ILE A 403 66.08 -23.29 13.30
CA ILE A 403 66.04 -24.76 13.35
C ILE A 403 67.40 -25.31 13.02
#